data_9d83c8aef69f318d814f394538f5dbbd
#
_entry.id   9d83c8aef69f318d814f394538f5dbbd
#
_cell.length_a   1.000
_cell.length_b   1.000
_cell.length_c   1.000
_cell.angle_alpha   90.00
_cell.angle_beta   90.00
_cell.angle_gamma   90.00
#
_symmetry.space_group_name_H-M   'P 1'
#
loop_
_entity.id
_entity.type
_entity.pdbx_description
1 polymer ?
#
loop_
_entity_poly.entity_id
_entity_poly.type
_entity_poly.pdbx_seq_one_letter_code
_entity_poly.pdbx_strand_id
1 'polypeptide(L)'
;AVPSFSDATAQEIFKEALKYQGWKYVYGGSNPNTSFDCSGLTSWCYGKAGISLPRTAQAQYNATQHIPLSQAKAGDLVFFHSTYNAGTYVTHVGIYAGNNRMYHADDPIGYADLTSSYWQQHLIGAGRVKTK
;
A
#
# COMPACT_ATOMS: atom_id res chain seq x y z
N ALA A 1 -12.34 11.65 1.01
CA ALA A 1 -12.72 11.47 2.42
C ALA A 1 -11.99 10.27 3.02
N VAL A 2 -11.70 10.34 4.31
CA VAL A 2 -11.06 9.23 5.02
C VAL A 2 -12.08 8.11 5.17
N PRO A 3 -11.76 6.87 4.75
CA PRO A 3 -12.67 5.76 4.95
C PRO A 3 -13.00 5.57 6.45
N SER A 4 -14.20 5.07 6.72
CA SER A 4 -14.66 4.86 8.08
C SER A 4 -14.24 3.47 8.54
N PHE A 5 -13.27 3.40 9.48
CA PHE A 5 -12.78 2.14 10.04
C PHE A 5 -12.93 2.17 11.55
N SER A 6 -13.09 0.99 12.14
CA SER A 6 -13.04 0.85 13.59
C SER A 6 -11.61 0.90 14.12
N ASP A 7 -10.62 0.63 13.27
CA ASP A 7 -9.22 0.61 13.69
C ASP A 7 -8.62 2.01 13.57
N ALA A 8 -8.24 2.59 14.72
CA ALA A 8 -7.65 3.92 14.78
C ALA A 8 -6.31 4.00 14.01
N THR A 9 -5.55 2.92 13.97
CA THR A 9 -4.30 2.87 13.24
C THR A 9 -4.56 3.02 11.74
N ALA A 10 -5.55 2.30 11.21
CA ALA A 10 -5.92 2.40 9.80
C ALA A 10 -6.38 3.82 9.45
N GLN A 11 -7.12 4.46 10.34
CA GLN A 11 -7.55 5.83 10.13
C GLN A 11 -6.36 6.79 10.05
N GLU A 12 -5.37 6.61 10.91
CA GLU A 12 -4.16 7.45 10.88
C GLU A 12 -3.37 7.24 9.59
N ILE A 13 -3.26 6.00 9.13
CA ILE A 13 -2.57 5.71 7.88
C ILE A 13 -3.25 6.43 6.71
N PHE A 14 -4.57 6.31 6.60
CA PHE A 14 -5.30 6.93 5.49
C PHE A 14 -5.38 8.46 5.62
N LYS A 15 -5.45 8.97 6.84
CA LYS A 15 -5.41 10.41 7.04
C LYS A 15 -4.14 11.02 6.46
N GLU A 16 -3.02 10.35 6.66
CA GLU A 16 -1.76 10.80 6.06
C GLU A 16 -1.73 10.56 4.56
N ALA A 17 -2.15 9.37 4.11
CA ALA A 17 -2.08 8.99 2.70
C ALA A 17 -2.90 9.92 1.80
N LEU A 18 -4.07 10.34 2.26
CA LEU A 18 -4.97 11.17 1.45
C LEU A 18 -4.43 12.58 1.21
N LYS A 19 -3.46 13.04 1.99
CA LYS A 19 -2.80 14.33 1.75
C LYS A 19 -2.09 14.35 0.40
N TYR A 20 -1.72 13.20 -0.13
CA TYR A 20 -0.90 13.08 -1.33
C TYR A 20 -1.69 12.61 -2.55
N GLN A 21 -3.00 12.51 -2.43
CA GLN A 21 -3.85 12.09 -3.54
C GLN A 21 -3.67 13.04 -4.73
N GLY A 22 -3.42 12.47 -5.90
CA GLY A 22 -3.21 13.25 -7.10
C GLY A 22 -1.75 13.64 -7.34
N TRP A 23 -0.86 13.35 -6.39
CA TRP A 23 0.56 13.66 -6.56
C TRP A 23 1.19 12.70 -7.58
N LYS A 24 2.28 13.16 -8.18
CA LYS A 24 3.00 12.40 -9.18
C LYS A 24 3.77 11.25 -8.56
N TYR A 25 3.78 10.08 -9.23
CA TYR A 25 4.65 8.98 -8.87
C TYR A 25 6.11 9.36 -9.13
N VAL A 26 6.99 9.06 -8.16
CA VAL A 26 8.42 9.31 -8.31
C VAL A 26 9.18 8.08 -7.86
N TYR A 27 9.88 7.43 -8.79
CA TYR A 27 10.67 6.25 -8.49
C TYR A 27 11.73 6.58 -7.43
N GLY A 28 11.79 5.77 -6.37
CA GLY A 28 12.70 6.02 -5.25
C GLY A 28 12.21 7.07 -4.27
N GLY A 29 11.09 7.71 -4.52
CA GLY A 29 10.53 8.73 -3.63
C GLY A 29 9.97 8.12 -2.35
N SER A 30 10.17 8.78 -1.22
CA SER A 30 9.81 8.23 0.08
C SER A 30 9.36 9.26 1.11
N ASN A 31 9.14 10.52 0.70
CA ASN A 31 8.71 11.57 1.62
C ASN A 31 8.04 12.71 0.86
N PRO A 32 7.37 13.65 1.54
CA PRO A 32 6.66 14.72 0.83
C PRO A 32 7.55 15.65 -0.01
N ASN A 33 8.84 15.72 0.28
CA ASN A 33 9.75 16.55 -0.51
C ASN A 33 10.08 15.94 -1.86
N THR A 34 9.96 14.62 -1.99
CA THR A 34 10.31 13.89 -3.21
C THR A 34 9.09 13.31 -3.91
N SER A 35 7.90 13.35 -3.30
CA SER A 35 6.78 12.49 -3.63
C SER A 35 7.16 11.02 -3.36
N PHE A 36 6.44 10.06 -3.94
CA PHE A 36 6.52 8.67 -3.46
C PHE A 36 6.52 7.66 -4.58
N ASP A 37 7.26 6.57 -4.37
CA ASP A 37 6.98 5.32 -5.07
C ASP A 37 6.05 4.45 -4.20
N CYS A 38 5.74 3.22 -4.67
CA CYS A 38 4.72 2.39 -4.00
C CYS A 38 5.08 2.08 -2.55
N SER A 39 6.28 1.57 -2.31
CA SER A 39 6.72 1.20 -0.97
C SER A 39 7.12 2.42 -0.14
N GLY A 40 7.53 3.51 -0.79
CA GLY A 40 7.80 4.77 -0.11
C GLY A 40 6.53 5.36 0.49
N LEU A 41 5.42 5.30 -0.23
CA LEU A 41 4.14 5.78 0.28
C LEU A 41 3.68 4.97 1.48
N THR A 42 3.71 3.64 1.39
CA THR A 42 3.29 2.80 2.51
C THR A 42 4.20 2.98 3.72
N SER A 43 5.50 3.03 3.50
CA SER A 43 6.48 3.22 4.59
C SER A 43 6.24 4.54 5.31
N TRP A 44 6.03 5.62 4.57
CA TRP A 44 5.79 6.94 5.14
C TRP A 44 4.50 6.97 5.94
N CYS A 45 3.39 6.49 5.35
CA CYS A 45 2.08 6.57 5.99
C CYS A 45 1.99 5.70 7.22
N TYR A 46 2.56 4.49 7.17
CA TYR A 46 2.63 3.63 8.35
C TYR A 46 3.50 4.25 9.42
N GLY A 47 4.60 4.89 9.04
CA GLY A 47 5.47 5.59 9.99
C GLY A 47 4.75 6.69 10.75
N LYS A 48 3.84 7.40 10.10
CA LYS A 48 3.03 8.44 10.76
C LYS A 48 2.04 7.84 11.77
N ALA A 49 1.68 6.58 11.59
CA ALA A 49 0.84 5.85 12.54
C ALA A 49 1.66 5.11 13.61
N GLY A 50 2.97 5.33 13.64
CA GLY A 50 3.85 4.73 14.64
C GLY A 50 4.35 3.34 14.28
N ILE A 51 4.21 2.91 13.03
CA ILE A 51 4.62 1.58 12.59
C ILE A 51 5.79 1.71 11.62
N SER A 52 6.92 1.07 11.96
CA SER A 52 8.09 1.07 11.11
C SER A 52 7.98 -0.05 10.09
N LEU A 53 8.00 0.28 8.79
CA LEU A 53 8.02 -0.69 7.71
C LEU A 53 9.37 -0.67 7.00
N PRO A 54 9.83 -1.83 6.48
CA PRO A 54 10.98 -1.84 5.60
C PRO A 54 10.74 -1.01 4.34
N ARG A 55 11.84 -0.64 3.65
CA ARG A 55 11.75 0.33 2.55
C ARG A 55 11.15 -0.22 1.26
N THR A 56 11.38 -1.51 0.95
CA THR A 56 10.98 -2.05 -0.35
C THR A 56 9.71 -2.88 -0.26
N ALA A 57 9.00 -3.02 -1.38
CA ALA A 57 7.78 -3.82 -1.41
C ALA A 57 8.05 -5.28 -1.03
N GLN A 58 9.16 -5.86 -1.53
CA GLN A 58 9.52 -7.24 -1.18
C GLN A 58 9.78 -7.38 0.32
N ALA A 59 10.51 -6.44 0.92
CA ALA A 59 10.81 -6.50 2.35
C ALA A 59 9.55 -6.28 3.20
N GLN A 60 8.64 -5.42 2.74
CA GLN A 60 7.36 -5.23 3.43
C GLN A 60 6.52 -6.51 3.39
N TYR A 61 6.50 -7.19 2.24
CA TYR A 61 5.83 -8.47 2.12
C TYR A 61 6.39 -9.48 3.13
N ASN A 62 7.71 -9.57 3.22
CA ASN A 62 8.38 -10.51 4.14
C ASN A 62 8.07 -10.19 5.60
N ALA A 63 7.77 -8.94 5.91
CA ALA A 63 7.52 -8.48 7.28
C ALA A 63 6.05 -8.58 7.71
N THR A 64 5.16 -9.04 6.83
CA THR A 64 3.73 -9.12 7.13
C THR A 64 3.28 -10.57 7.31
N GLN A 65 2.15 -10.75 7.99
CA GLN A 65 1.42 -12.00 8.00
C GLN A 65 0.59 -12.09 6.73
N HIS A 66 0.84 -13.08 5.90
CA HIS A 66 0.14 -13.22 4.62
C HIS A 66 -1.26 -13.76 4.82
N ILE A 67 -2.24 -13.10 4.20
CA ILE A 67 -3.64 -13.48 4.26
C ILE A 67 -4.24 -13.39 2.85
N PRO A 68 -5.33 -14.14 2.58
CA PRO A 68 -6.03 -13.98 1.30
C PRO A 68 -6.64 -12.59 1.20
N LEU A 69 -6.78 -12.08 -0.01
CA LEU A 69 -7.40 -10.76 -0.21
C LEU A 69 -8.82 -10.72 0.39
N SER A 70 -9.54 -11.84 0.34
CA SER A 70 -10.91 -11.94 0.89
C SER A 70 -10.97 -11.66 2.39
N GLN A 71 -9.85 -11.79 3.10
CA GLN A 71 -9.78 -11.53 4.53
C GLN A 71 -9.13 -10.20 4.86
N ALA A 72 -8.75 -9.42 3.86
CA ALA A 72 -8.11 -8.15 4.07
C ALA A 72 -9.07 -7.14 4.67
N LYS A 73 -8.55 -6.31 5.56
CA LYS A 73 -9.26 -5.17 6.15
C LYS A 73 -8.58 -3.90 5.72
N ALA A 74 -9.33 -2.81 5.71
CA ALA A 74 -8.76 -1.51 5.39
C ALA A 74 -7.57 -1.22 6.31
N GLY A 75 -6.46 -0.80 5.70
CA GLY A 75 -5.20 -0.61 6.41
C GLY A 75 -4.21 -1.74 6.22
N ASP A 76 -4.65 -2.93 5.80
CA ASP A 76 -3.73 -3.99 5.40
C ASP A 76 -3.01 -3.63 4.11
N LEU A 77 -1.91 -4.31 3.82
CA LEU A 77 -1.17 -4.13 2.57
C LEU A 77 -1.62 -5.15 1.54
N VAL A 78 -1.55 -4.77 0.27
CA VAL A 78 -1.85 -5.66 -0.87
C VAL A 78 -0.61 -5.70 -1.75
N PHE A 79 -0.20 -6.90 -2.16
CA PHE A 79 1.06 -7.13 -2.86
C PHE A 79 0.84 -7.72 -4.23
N PHE A 80 1.73 -7.35 -5.16
CA PHE A 80 1.64 -7.74 -6.56
C PHE A 80 3.01 -8.14 -7.09
N HIS A 81 3.01 -8.97 -8.13
CA HIS A 81 4.23 -9.40 -8.81
C HIS A 81 4.20 -8.97 -10.28
N SER A 82 5.35 -8.92 -10.89
CA SER A 82 5.48 -8.74 -12.34
C SER A 82 4.87 -7.44 -12.87
N THR A 83 4.75 -6.41 -12.03
CA THR A 83 4.25 -5.11 -12.48
C THR A 83 5.34 -4.31 -13.19
N TYR A 84 6.59 -4.64 -12.91
CA TYR A 84 7.74 -4.15 -13.69
C TYR A 84 8.93 -5.09 -13.40
N ASN A 85 10.01 -4.92 -14.14
CA ASN A 85 11.17 -5.79 -14.02
C ASN A 85 12.07 -5.34 -12.88
N ALA A 86 11.74 -5.81 -11.67
CA ALA A 86 12.42 -5.36 -10.44
C ALA A 86 13.47 -6.36 -9.93
N GLY A 87 13.52 -7.56 -10.49
CA GLY A 87 14.41 -8.60 -9.99
C GLY A 87 13.97 -9.26 -8.70
N THR A 88 12.80 -8.94 -8.19
CA THR A 88 12.22 -9.52 -6.97
C THR A 88 10.86 -10.12 -7.29
N TYR A 89 10.39 -11.02 -6.39
CA TYR A 89 9.05 -11.59 -6.53
C TYR A 89 7.97 -10.51 -6.38
N VAL A 90 8.05 -9.72 -5.31
CA VAL A 90 7.08 -8.65 -5.08
C VAL A 90 7.59 -7.37 -5.72
N THR A 91 6.78 -6.78 -6.60
CA THR A 91 7.17 -5.58 -7.34
C THR A 91 6.33 -4.36 -7.00
N HIS A 92 5.15 -4.56 -6.38
CA HIS A 92 4.26 -3.44 -6.08
C HIS A 92 3.50 -3.71 -4.79
N VAL A 93 3.15 -2.63 -4.09
CA VAL A 93 2.38 -2.69 -2.85
C VAL A 93 1.42 -1.51 -2.80
N GLY A 94 0.24 -1.74 -2.24
CA GLY A 94 -0.74 -0.71 -1.96
C GLY A 94 -1.37 -0.93 -0.61
N ILE A 95 -2.18 0.04 -0.16
CA ILE A 95 -2.90 -0.03 1.10
C ILE A 95 -4.34 -0.42 0.78
N TYR A 96 -4.80 -1.53 1.36
CA TYR A 96 -6.18 -1.96 1.11
C TYR A 96 -7.16 -0.97 1.73
N ALA A 97 -8.14 -0.56 0.93
CA ALA A 97 -9.10 0.49 1.33
C ALA A 97 -10.49 -0.07 1.62
N GLY A 98 -10.67 -1.39 1.54
CA GLY A 98 -12.00 -2.00 1.62
C GLY A 98 -12.68 -2.01 0.26
N ASN A 99 -13.73 -2.83 0.12
CA ASN A 99 -14.58 -2.88 -1.08
C ASN A 99 -13.78 -3.15 -2.36
N ASN A 100 -12.77 -4.02 -2.30
CA ASN A 100 -11.92 -4.38 -3.43
C ASN A 100 -11.21 -3.20 -4.06
N ARG A 101 -10.82 -2.22 -3.26
CA ARG A 101 -10.02 -1.08 -3.70
C ARG A 101 -8.73 -0.99 -2.88
N MET A 102 -7.70 -0.47 -3.50
CA MET A 102 -6.47 -0.09 -2.79
C MET A 102 -6.15 1.37 -3.04
N TYR A 103 -5.37 1.95 -2.13
CA TYR A 103 -4.79 3.27 -2.29
C TYR A 103 -3.29 3.07 -2.49
N HIS A 104 -2.74 3.61 -3.58
CA HIS A 104 -1.35 3.31 -3.91
C HIS A 104 -0.68 4.43 -4.69
N ALA A 105 0.65 4.37 -4.73
CA ALA A 105 1.40 5.29 -5.55
C ALA A 105 1.44 4.77 -6.98
N ASP A 106 0.78 5.49 -7.84
CA ASP A 106 0.79 5.34 -9.28
C ASP A 106 0.84 6.75 -9.85
N ASP A 107 0.66 6.94 -11.10
CA ASP A 107 0.70 8.28 -11.69
C ASP A 107 -0.68 8.64 -12.22
N PRO A 108 -1.52 9.28 -11.37
CA PRO A 108 -1.22 9.87 -10.06
C PRO A 108 -1.47 8.92 -8.89
N ILE A 109 -0.99 9.31 -7.70
CA ILE A 109 -1.29 8.61 -6.44
C ILE A 109 -2.79 8.65 -6.20
N GLY A 110 -3.39 7.50 -5.88
CA GLY A 110 -4.82 7.45 -5.62
C GLY A 110 -5.34 6.03 -5.50
N TYR A 111 -6.65 5.91 -5.62
CA TYR A 111 -7.35 4.63 -5.51
C TYR A 111 -7.30 3.84 -6.80
N ALA A 112 -7.30 2.51 -6.66
CA ALA A 112 -7.41 1.60 -7.79
C ALA A 112 -8.41 0.49 -7.47
N ASP A 113 -9.11 0.03 -8.50
CA ASP A 113 -10.10 -1.03 -8.40
C ASP A 113 -9.40 -2.39 -8.57
N LEU A 114 -9.41 -3.19 -7.52
CA LEU A 114 -8.73 -4.49 -7.52
C LEU A 114 -9.48 -5.56 -8.32
N THR A 115 -10.71 -5.29 -8.76
CA THR A 115 -11.44 -6.24 -9.61
C THR A 115 -11.01 -6.16 -11.08
N SER A 116 -10.21 -5.16 -11.45
CA SER A 116 -9.74 -5.04 -12.83
C SER A 116 -8.85 -6.23 -13.19
N SER A 117 -8.85 -6.60 -14.47
CA SER A 117 -8.09 -7.76 -14.93
C SER A 117 -6.59 -7.59 -14.72
N TYR A 118 -6.08 -6.37 -14.90
CA TYR A 118 -4.65 -6.10 -14.69
C TYR A 118 -4.23 -6.46 -13.27
N TRP A 119 -4.92 -5.93 -12.27
CA TRP A 119 -4.55 -6.19 -10.88
C TRP A 119 -4.79 -7.63 -10.48
N GLN A 120 -5.86 -8.27 -10.98
CA GLN A 120 -6.12 -9.69 -10.71
C GLN A 120 -5.02 -10.59 -11.25
N GLN A 121 -4.46 -10.27 -12.41
CA GLN A 121 -3.38 -11.06 -13.01
C GLN A 121 -2.06 -10.95 -12.24
N HIS A 122 -1.86 -9.86 -11.51
CA HIS A 122 -0.62 -9.62 -10.79
C HIS A 122 -0.73 -9.81 -9.29
N LEU A 123 -1.91 -10.11 -8.78
CA LEU A 123 -2.19 -10.19 -7.35
C LEU A 123 -1.45 -11.36 -6.70
N ILE A 124 -0.73 -11.08 -5.62
CA ILE A 124 -0.19 -12.11 -4.73
C ILE A 124 -1.17 -12.38 -3.59
N GLY A 125 -1.62 -11.33 -2.93
CA GLY A 125 -2.50 -11.40 -1.78
C GLY A 125 -2.29 -10.23 -0.87
N ALA A 126 -2.85 -10.32 0.33
CA ALA A 126 -2.74 -9.26 1.33
C ALA A 126 -1.75 -9.63 2.41
N GLY A 127 -1.29 -8.63 3.15
CA GLY A 127 -0.44 -8.84 4.31
C GLY A 127 -0.88 -7.93 5.43
N ARG A 128 -0.96 -8.49 6.64
CA ARG A 128 -1.30 -7.73 7.84
C ARG A 128 -0.03 -7.36 8.58
N VAL A 129 0.17 -6.08 8.77
CA VAL A 129 1.29 -5.58 9.54
C VAL A 129 1.02 -5.87 11.00
N LYS A 130 2.03 -6.42 11.68
CA LYS A 130 1.90 -6.69 13.10
C LYS A 130 2.00 -5.38 13.84
N THR A 131 0.90 -4.96 14.44
CA THR A 131 0.90 -3.87 15.41
C THR A 131 1.09 -4.51 16.78
N LYS A 132 1.71 -3.79 17.66
CA LYS A 132 1.99 -4.33 18.99
C LYS A 132 0.78 -4.91 19.64
#